data_a3d936b5137042b2d0b1bd846c8b71b0
#
_entry.id   a3d936b5137042b2d0b1bd846c8b71b0
#
_cell.length_a   1.000
_cell.length_b   1.000
_cell.length_c   1.000
_cell.angle_alpha   90.00
_cell.angle_beta   90.00
_cell.angle_gamma   90.00
#
_symmetry.space_group_name_H-M   'P 1'
#
loop_
_entity.id
_entity.type
_entity.pdbx_description
1 polymer ?
#
loop_
_entity_poly.entity_id
_entity_poly.type
_entity_poly.pdbx_seq_one_letter_code
_entity_poly.pdbx_strand_id
1 'polypeptide(L)'
;MESRIQRPLLSRHHCSPVEARLLKALRALNWKGAWPNQAGFLLEELGVNPEYNFTFARLMKSIREHAPDFELLGPDSPFVSQNELELLGALSSFLRKKSQRQDEAAPAQLPEAMATLFGACGMALRIGGVTMKSRPIPAFKSLPDMEVTARPLHHHPRLRPAKVVEVLEVSPRLRRIVVTGVSLFDFPEGKPGHWVKLFLEASNDAVPVGRAYSIRAWDAERRRMTFDMALHGGGPMSQWAANARVGDRLSISGPRGGFVENPPRSWLLLAGDESALAAIQAIMAKTTPEKELHVFIEVGRESEIIEFPARPNAVVRWLFRDAGNLETSSTIYDAIRSSPLPNQSGGAWVAGESGVVKKIRQHLLRERGFNPEDVQAAGFWKRGEVDFKDLAVG
;
A
#
# COMPACT_ATOMS: atom_id res chain seq x y z
N MET A 1 -26.23 -1.72 -40.68
CA MET A 1 -26.15 -3.11 -40.13
C MET A 1 -24.92 -3.74 -40.71
N GLU A 2 -23.77 -3.49 -40.06
CA GLU A 2 -22.52 -4.17 -40.44
C GLU A 2 -22.52 -5.54 -39.81
N SER A 3 -22.36 -6.57 -40.64
CA SER A 3 -22.24 -7.98 -40.19
C SER A 3 -21.02 -8.14 -39.32
N ARG A 4 -21.19 -8.39 -38.02
CA ARG A 4 -20.12 -8.89 -37.14
C ARG A 4 -19.56 -10.15 -37.77
N ILE A 5 -18.37 -10.08 -38.33
CA ILE A 5 -17.62 -11.25 -38.78
C ILE A 5 -17.37 -12.11 -37.53
N GLN A 6 -18.13 -13.17 -37.38
CA GLN A 6 -17.89 -14.17 -36.34
C GLN A 6 -16.51 -14.81 -36.60
N ARG A 7 -15.55 -14.53 -35.72
CA ARG A 7 -14.24 -15.18 -35.76
C ARG A 7 -14.41 -16.66 -35.44
N PRO A 8 -13.70 -17.57 -36.15
CA PRO A 8 -13.85 -19.01 -35.90
C PRO A 8 -13.41 -19.36 -34.49
N LEU A 9 -14.22 -20.09 -33.75
CA LEU A 9 -13.88 -20.68 -32.48
C LEU A 9 -13.00 -21.92 -32.67
N LEU A 10 -11.94 -22.04 -31.89
CA LEU A 10 -11.02 -23.17 -31.94
C LEU A 10 -11.33 -24.15 -30.83
N SER A 11 -11.10 -25.44 -31.07
CA SER A 11 -11.28 -26.47 -30.05
C SER A 11 -10.24 -26.34 -28.93
N ARG A 12 -10.60 -26.68 -27.69
CA ARG A 12 -9.69 -26.75 -26.53
C ARG A 12 -8.43 -27.62 -26.75
N HIS A 13 -8.45 -28.52 -27.75
CA HIS A 13 -7.27 -29.32 -28.10
C HIS A 13 -6.05 -28.49 -28.52
N HIS A 14 -6.23 -27.21 -28.85
CA HIS A 14 -5.13 -26.28 -29.09
C HIS A 14 -4.38 -25.86 -27.80
N CYS A 15 -4.96 -26.11 -26.62
CA CYS A 15 -4.38 -25.81 -25.32
C CYS A 15 -3.82 -27.08 -24.66
N SER A 16 -2.73 -26.94 -23.89
CA SER A 16 -2.33 -27.97 -22.94
C SER A 16 -3.34 -28.03 -21.77
N PRO A 17 -3.35 -29.12 -20.98
CA PRO A 17 -4.19 -29.19 -19.78
C PRO A 17 -3.97 -28.00 -18.81
N VAL A 18 -2.72 -27.58 -18.66
CA VAL A 18 -2.30 -26.41 -17.85
C VAL A 18 -2.88 -25.12 -18.41
N GLU A 19 -2.75 -24.89 -19.73
CA GLU A 19 -3.32 -23.70 -20.38
C GLU A 19 -4.86 -23.68 -20.33
N ALA A 20 -5.50 -24.84 -20.48
CA ALA A 20 -6.95 -24.92 -20.35
C ALA A 20 -7.43 -24.56 -18.94
N ARG A 21 -6.70 -24.98 -17.90
CA ARG A 21 -7.00 -24.63 -16.50
C ARG A 21 -6.73 -23.16 -16.22
N LEU A 22 -5.63 -22.60 -16.73
CA LEU A 22 -5.33 -21.18 -16.64
C LEU A 22 -6.41 -20.33 -17.32
N LEU A 23 -6.85 -20.69 -18.52
CA LEU A 23 -7.95 -20.02 -19.20
C LEU A 23 -9.24 -20.08 -18.38
N LYS A 24 -9.57 -21.21 -17.78
CA LYS A 24 -10.76 -21.32 -16.92
C LYS A 24 -10.68 -20.34 -15.75
N ALA A 25 -9.50 -20.18 -15.12
CA ALA A 25 -9.28 -19.21 -14.06
C ALA A 25 -9.44 -17.77 -14.56
N LEU A 26 -8.82 -17.42 -15.70
CA LEU A 26 -8.88 -16.07 -16.28
C LEU A 26 -10.32 -15.70 -16.70
N ARG A 27 -11.06 -16.65 -17.26
CA ARG A 27 -12.47 -16.47 -17.61
C ARG A 27 -13.33 -16.23 -16.37
N ALA A 28 -13.09 -17.00 -15.29
CA ALA A 28 -13.78 -16.84 -14.02
C ALA A 28 -13.53 -15.45 -13.41
N LEU A 29 -12.32 -14.92 -13.50
CA LEU A 29 -11.98 -13.56 -13.07
C LEU A 29 -12.69 -12.45 -13.88
N ASN A 30 -13.08 -12.77 -15.10
CA ASN A 30 -13.78 -11.81 -15.98
C ASN A 30 -15.31 -11.92 -15.92
N TRP A 31 -15.87 -12.97 -15.34
CA TRP A 31 -17.30 -13.24 -15.31
C TRP A 31 -18.03 -12.39 -14.28
N LYS A 32 -19.20 -11.80 -14.65
CA LYS A 32 -20.05 -10.99 -13.76
C LYS A 32 -20.90 -11.86 -12.80
N GLY A 33 -20.27 -12.74 -12.01
CA GLY A 33 -20.97 -13.63 -11.10
C GLY A 33 -20.08 -14.06 -9.93
N ALA A 34 -20.59 -14.89 -9.02
CA ALA A 34 -19.97 -15.29 -7.74
C ALA A 34 -18.68 -16.15 -7.83
N TRP A 35 -17.77 -15.87 -8.76
CA TRP A 35 -16.65 -16.72 -9.12
C TRP A 35 -15.21 -16.29 -8.68
N PRO A 36 -14.98 -15.21 -7.93
CA PRO A 36 -13.60 -14.84 -7.53
C PRO A 36 -12.89 -15.95 -6.75
N ASN A 37 -13.61 -16.65 -5.87
CA ASN A 37 -13.04 -17.74 -5.06
C ASN A 37 -12.64 -18.95 -5.91
N GLN A 38 -13.40 -19.27 -6.95
CA GLN A 38 -13.08 -20.40 -7.83
C GLN A 38 -11.87 -20.10 -8.71
N ALA A 39 -11.70 -18.87 -9.17
CA ALA A 39 -10.54 -18.46 -9.93
C ALA A 39 -9.25 -18.58 -9.12
N GLY A 40 -9.28 -18.16 -7.86
CA GLY A 40 -8.16 -18.31 -6.93
C GLY A 40 -7.78 -19.77 -6.74
N PHE A 41 -8.74 -20.64 -6.48
CA PHE A 41 -8.52 -22.08 -6.34
C PHE A 41 -7.88 -22.70 -7.59
N LEU A 42 -8.36 -22.34 -8.79
CA LEU A 42 -7.80 -22.82 -10.06
C LEU A 42 -6.36 -22.38 -10.29
N LEU A 43 -5.99 -21.15 -9.84
CA LEU A 43 -4.63 -20.66 -9.90
C LEU A 43 -3.73 -21.37 -8.88
N GLU A 44 -4.23 -21.64 -7.69
CA GLU A 44 -3.52 -22.41 -6.65
C GLU A 44 -3.25 -23.86 -7.11
N GLU A 45 -4.22 -24.52 -7.76
CA GLU A 45 -4.01 -25.84 -8.37
C GLU A 45 -2.94 -25.85 -9.46
N LEU A 46 -2.65 -24.70 -10.06
CA LEU A 46 -1.54 -24.51 -11.00
C LEU A 46 -0.21 -24.19 -10.30
N GLY A 47 -0.19 -24.17 -8.97
CA GLY A 47 1.01 -23.80 -8.19
C GLY A 47 1.21 -22.30 -8.06
N VAL A 48 0.26 -21.47 -8.52
CA VAL A 48 0.34 -20.02 -8.36
C VAL A 48 0.02 -19.67 -6.91
N ASN A 49 0.93 -18.94 -6.26
CA ASN A 49 0.68 -18.48 -4.90
C ASN A 49 -0.55 -17.53 -4.88
N PRO A 50 -1.52 -17.72 -3.95
CA PRO A 50 -2.70 -16.87 -3.77
C PRO A 50 -2.44 -15.37 -3.76
N GLU A 51 -1.26 -14.97 -3.31
CA GLU A 51 -0.82 -13.56 -3.32
C GLU A 51 -0.88 -12.90 -4.71
N TYR A 52 -0.80 -13.70 -5.78
CA TYR A 52 -0.87 -13.21 -7.16
C TYR A 52 -2.28 -13.19 -7.75
N ASN A 53 -3.29 -13.72 -7.06
CA ASN A 53 -4.68 -13.77 -7.58
C ASN A 53 -5.17 -12.39 -8.00
N PHE A 54 -4.85 -11.38 -7.20
CA PHE A 54 -5.19 -9.99 -7.51
C PHE A 54 -4.49 -9.45 -8.77
N THR A 55 -3.26 -9.89 -9.04
CA THR A 55 -2.51 -9.48 -10.25
C THR A 55 -3.21 -9.99 -11.50
N PHE A 56 -3.68 -11.23 -11.50
CA PHE A 56 -4.47 -11.79 -12.59
C PHE A 56 -5.82 -11.08 -12.73
N ALA A 57 -6.50 -10.80 -11.62
CA ALA A 57 -7.75 -10.04 -11.64
C ALA A 57 -7.57 -8.64 -12.25
N ARG A 58 -6.48 -7.96 -11.92
CA ARG A 58 -6.14 -6.66 -12.52
C ARG A 58 -5.83 -6.75 -14.00
N LEU A 59 -5.10 -7.77 -14.44
CA LEU A 59 -4.86 -8.00 -15.86
C LEU A 59 -6.19 -8.15 -16.60
N MET A 60 -7.09 -8.99 -16.09
CA MET A 60 -8.40 -9.23 -16.70
C MET A 60 -9.28 -7.98 -16.69
N LYS A 61 -9.24 -7.20 -15.62
CA LYS A 61 -9.93 -5.90 -15.55
C LYS A 61 -9.38 -4.92 -16.57
N SER A 62 -8.07 -4.80 -16.68
CA SER A 62 -7.41 -3.90 -17.66
C SER A 62 -7.74 -4.29 -19.10
N ILE A 63 -7.75 -5.58 -19.42
CA ILE A 63 -8.18 -6.06 -20.75
C ILE A 63 -9.61 -5.63 -21.04
N ARG A 64 -10.54 -5.80 -20.10
CA ARG A 64 -11.94 -5.42 -20.27
C ARG A 64 -12.17 -3.93 -20.46
N GLU A 65 -11.39 -3.10 -19.75
CA GLU A 65 -11.51 -1.63 -19.81
C GLU A 65 -10.93 -1.04 -21.11
N HIS A 66 -9.84 -1.64 -21.62
CA HIS A 66 -9.10 -1.08 -22.75
C HIS A 66 -9.27 -1.84 -24.06
N ALA A 67 -9.86 -3.02 -24.02
CA ALA A 67 -10.10 -3.86 -25.20
C ALA A 67 -11.54 -4.42 -25.16
N PRO A 68 -12.57 -3.58 -25.40
CA PRO A 68 -13.97 -4.00 -25.31
C PRO A 68 -14.34 -5.09 -26.31
N ASP A 69 -13.62 -5.20 -27.42
CA ASP A 69 -13.80 -6.22 -28.45
C ASP A 69 -13.00 -7.53 -28.18
N PHE A 70 -12.30 -7.58 -27.04
CA PHE A 70 -11.55 -8.77 -26.65
C PHE A 70 -12.49 -9.88 -26.21
N GLU A 71 -12.58 -10.94 -27.01
CA GLU A 71 -13.50 -12.02 -26.80
C GLU A 71 -12.96 -13.03 -25.77
N LEU A 72 -13.53 -13.01 -24.56
CA LEU A 72 -13.35 -14.04 -23.55
C LEU A 72 -14.61 -14.90 -23.47
N LEU A 73 -14.43 -16.20 -23.63
CA LEU A 73 -15.55 -17.17 -23.56
C LEU A 73 -15.94 -17.43 -22.11
N GLY A 74 -17.09 -18.07 -21.91
CA GLY A 74 -17.53 -18.49 -20.57
C GLY A 74 -16.57 -19.50 -19.91
N PRO A 75 -16.54 -19.59 -18.56
CA PRO A 75 -15.58 -20.43 -17.83
C PRO A 75 -15.56 -21.89 -18.27
N ASP A 76 -16.72 -22.44 -18.61
CA ASP A 76 -16.87 -23.85 -18.99
C ASP A 76 -16.94 -24.07 -20.51
N SER A 77 -16.70 -23.04 -21.32
CA SER A 77 -16.70 -23.20 -22.79
C SER A 77 -15.71 -24.26 -23.25
N PRO A 78 -16.13 -25.21 -24.10
CA PRO A 78 -15.25 -26.21 -24.70
C PRO A 78 -14.39 -25.62 -25.84
N PHE A 79 -14.62 -24.37 -26.22
CA PHE A 79 -13.91 -23.66 -27.28
C PHE A 79 -12.91 -22.68 -26.73
N VAL A 80 -12.04 -22.17 -27.59
CA VAL A 80 -11.05 -21.12 -27.33
C VAL A 80 -11.18 -20.07 -28.42
N SER A 81 -11.25 -18.79 -28.04
CA SER A 81 -11.24 -17.69 -29.00
C SER A 81 -9.81 -17.37 -29.48
N GLN A 82 -9.69 -16.67 -30.60
CA GLN A 82 -8.40 -16.19 -31.07
C GLN A 82 -7.74 -15.25 -30.03
N ASN A 83 -8.53 -14.38 -29.40
CA ASN A 83 -8.04 -13.45 -28.36
C ASN A 83 -7.50 -14.19 -27.13
N GLU A 84 -8.13 -15.30 -26.74
CA GLU A 84 -7.65 -16.13 -25.64
C GLU A 84 -6.33 -16.84 -25.96
N LEU A 85 -6.12 -17.25 -27.22
CA LEU A 85 -4.82 -17.79 -27.65
C LEU A 85 -3.73 -16.71 -27.65
N GLU A 86 -4.08 -15.48 -28.02
CA GLU A 86 -3.20 -14.32 -27.93
C GLU A 86 -2.82 -14.02 -26.48
N LEU A 87 -3.78 -14.06 -25.56
CA LEU A 87 -3.57 -13.90 -24.12
C LEU A 87 -2.59 -14.95 -23.56
N LEU A 88 -2.79 -16.22 -23.92
CA LEU A 88 -1.88 -17.30 -23.53
C LEU A 88 -0.48 -17.13 -24.15
N GLY A 89 -0.39 -16.67 -25.39
CA GLY A 89 0.88 -16.37 -26.07
C GLY A 89 1.66 -15.30 -25.34
N ALA A 90 1.00 -14.20 -24.96
CA ALA A 90 1.60 -13.13 -24.18
C ALA A 90 2.09 -13.63 -22.82
N LEU A 91 1.24 -14.29 -22.04
CA LEU A 91 1.63 -14.84 -20.73
C LEU A 91 2.82 -15.81 -20.87
N SER A 92 2.82 -16.67 -21.89
CA SER A 92 3.91 -17.59 -22.17
C SER A 92 5.22 -16.88 -22.50
N SER A 93 5.20 -15.74 -23.20
CA SER A 93 6.40 -14.97 -23.53
C SER A 93 7.03 -14.35 -22.27
N PHE A 94 6.21 -13.74 -21.41
CA PHE A 94 6.67 -13.16 -20.15
C PHE A 94 7.11 -14.21 -19.12
N LEU A 95 6.51 -15.41 -19.13
CA LEU A 95 6.94 -16.53 -18.31
C LEU A 95 8.37 -16.96 -18.64
N ARG A 96 8.78 -16.91 -19.89
CA ARG A 96 10.13 -17.34 -20.37
C ARG A 96 11.22 -16.28 -20.21
N LYS A 97 10.89 -15.00 -20.07
CA LYS A 97 11.89 -13.95 -19.85
C LYS A 97 12.66 -14.20 -18.57
N LYS A 98 13.90 -14.69 -18.66
CA LYS A 98 14.87 -14.65 -17.56
C LYS A 98 15.23 -13.19 -17.31
N SER A 99 15.30 -12.82 -16.04
CA SER A 99 15.76 -11.49 -15.57
C SER A 99 17.24 -11.30 -15.96
N GLN A 100 17.51 -10.93 -17.19
CA GLN A 100 18.84 -10.44 -17.63
C GLN A 100 18.68 -9.49 -18.81
N ARG A 101 19.07 -8.22 -18.54
CA ARG A 101 19.34 -7.11 -19.46
C ARG A 101 18.13 -6.47 -20.18
N GLN A 102 18.10 -5.18 -20.03
CA GLN A 102 17.18 -4.20 -20.60
C GLN A 102 17.19 -4.06 -22.14
N ASP A 103 17.85 -4.96 -22.90
CA ASP A 103 18.13 -4.74 -24.31
C ASP A 103 17.35 -5.65 -25.28
N GLU A 104 16.45 -6.52 -24.83
CA GLU A 104 15.52 -7.17 -25.76
C GLU A 104 14.13 -6.54 -25.60
N ALA A 105 13.76 -5.81 -26.64
CA ALA A 105 12.49 -5.10 -26.75
C ALA A 105 11.32 -5.95 -26.25
N ALA A 106 10.53 -5.36 -25.34
CA ALA A 106 9.15 -5.81 -25.11
C ALA A 106 8.48 -5.98 -26.48
N PRO A 107 7.55 -6.94 -26.66
CA PRO A 107 6.81 -7.02 -27.91
C PRO A 107 6.31 -5.61 -28.24
N ALA A 108 6.72 -5.08 -29.37
CA ALA A 108 6.76 -3.67 -29.73
C ALA A 108 5.40 -2.94 -29.76
N GLN A 109 4.36 -3.46 -29.12
CA GLN A 109 2.98 -2.98 -29.24
C GLN A 109 2.11 -3.07 -27.95
N LEU A 110 2.69 -3.41 -26.79
CA LEU A 110 1.90 -3.38 -25.56
C LEU A 110 2.13 -2.08 -24.81
N PRO A 111 1.06 -1.38 -24.36
CA PRO A 111 1.18 -0.25 -23.44
C PRO A 111 1.99 -0.66 -22.19
N GLU A 112 2.87 0.20 -21.70
CA GLU A 112 3.79 -0.10 -20.59
C GLU A 112 3.07 -0.67 -19.35
N ALA A 113 1.89 -0.13 -19.03
CA ALA A 113 1.07 -0.61 -17.92
C ALA A 113 0.60 -2.05 -18.13
N MET A 114 0.25 -2.44 -19.35
CA MET A 114 -0.15 -3.80 -19.69
C MET A 114 1.06 -4.73 -19.68
N ALA A 115 2.20 -4.31 -20.22
CA ALA A 115 3.44 -5.08 -20.21
C ALA A 115 3.87 -5.40 -18.76
N THR A 116 3.71 -4.44 -17.84
CA THR A 116 3.97 -4.63 -16.40
C THR A 116 3.05 -5.70 -15.80
N LEU A 117 1.76 -5.68 -16.11
CA LEU A 117 0.80 -6.67 -15.59
C LEU A 117 1.08 -8.07 -16.16
N PHE A 118 1.36 -8.18 -17.45
CA PHE A 118 1.78 -9.44 -18.08
C PHE A 118 3.07 -9.96 -17.46
N GLY A 119 4.05 -9.09 -17.20
CA GLY A 119 5.30 -9.43 -16.54
C GLY A 119 5.09 -10.01 -15.14
N ALA A 120 4.24 -9.37 -14.34
CA ALA A 120 3.92 -9.82 -13.00
C ALA A 120 3.16 -11.17 -13.00
N CYS A 121 2.19 -11.36 -13.90
CA CYS A 121 1.49 -12.64 -14.08
C CYS A 121 2.45 -13.74 -14.57
N GLY A 122 3.32 -13.44 -15.55
CA GLY A 122 4.32 -14.38 -16.05
C GLY A 122 5.32 -14.82 -14.97
N MET A 123 5.73 -13.89 -14.10
CA MET A 123 6.59 -14.19 -12.95
C MET A 123 5.85 -15.09 -11.94
N ALA A 124 4.59 -14.82 -11.64
CA ALA A 124 3.78 -15.64 -10.75
C ALA A 124 3.64 -17.08 -11.26
N LEU A 125 3.37 -17.26 -12.56
CA LEU A 125 3.31 -18.55 -13.20
C LEU A 125 4.65 -19.30 -13.16
N ARG A 126 5.77 -18.60 -13.36
CA ARG A 126 7.11 -19.16 -13.28
C ARG A 126 7.47 -19.64 -11.88
N ILE A 127 7.18 -18.83 -10.85
CA ILE A 127 7.39 -19.18 -9.44
C ILE A 127 6.56 -20.41 -9.07
N GLY A 128 5.34 -20.52 -9.58
CA GLY A 128 4.47 -21.68 -9.43
C GLY A 128 4.88 -22.92 -10.23
N GLY A 129 6.00 -22.85 -10.98
CA GLY A 129 6.47 -23.98 -11.80
C GLY A 129 5.60 -24.27 -13.02
N VAL A 130 4.76 -23.32 -13.43
CA VAL A 130 3.86 -23.47 -14.57
C VAL A 130 4.62 -23.52 -15.87
N THR A 131 4.34 -24.51 -16.73
CA THR A 131 4.91 -24.62 -18.08
C THR A 131 3.81 -24.43 -19.12
N MET A 132 4.09 -23.60 -20.13
CA MET A 132 3.15 -23.30 -21.22
C MET A 132 3.77 -23.56 -22.58
N LYS A 133 2.93 -23.88 -23.58
CA LYS A 133 3.37 -24.02 -24.96
C LYS A 133 4.01 -22.73 -25.45
N SER A 134 5.09 -22.87 -26.23
CA SER A 134 5.66 -21.73 -26.98
C SER A 134 4.68 -21.33 -28.06
N ARG A 135 4.25 -20.08 -28.03
CA ARG A 135 3.41 -19.48 -29.08
C ARG A 135 4.11 -18.28 -29.67
N PRO A 136 4.00 -18.00 -30.98
CA PRO A 136 4.46 -16.74 -31.52
C PRO A 136 3.75 -15.61 -30.78
N ILE A 137 4.46 -14.52 -30.50
CA ILE A 137 3.88 -13.34 -29.89
C ILE A 137 2.96 -12.72 -30.95
N PRO A 138 1.65 -12.72 -30.77
CA PRO A 138 0.79 -12.07 -31.72
C PRO A 138 1.04 -10.57 -31.67
N ALA A 139 0.99 -9.90 -32.81
CA ALA A 139 0.68 -8.49 -32.83
C ALA A 139 -0.73 -8.37 -32.22
N PHE A 140 -0.87 -7.73 -31.06
CA PHE A 140 -2.17 -7.44 -30.44
C PHE A 140 -2.95 -6.43 -31.31
N LYS A 141 -3.42 -6.87 -32.49
CA LYS A 141 -4.17 -6.04 -33.46
C LYS A 141 -5.51 -5.56 -32.90
N SER A 142 -5.96 -6.13 -31.81
CA SER A 142 -7.21 -5.81 -31.15
C SER A 142 -7.07 -4.87 -29.95
N LEU A 143 -5.87 -4.47 -29.56
CA LEU A 143 -5.68 -3.40 -28.61
C LEU A 143 -5.52 -2.10 -29.43
N PRO A 144 -6.37 -1.08 -29.23
CA PRO A 144 -6.28 0.16 -29.98
C PRO A 144 -4.93 0.83 -29.74
N ASP A 145 -4.38 1.47 -30.79
CA ASP A 145 -3.26 2.40 -30.67
C ASP A 145 -3.69 3.47 -29.66
N MET A 146 -3.26 3.30 -28.41
CA MET A 146 -3.45 4.32 -27.41
C MET A 146 -2.48 5.46 -27.73
N GLU A 147 -2.95 6.51 -28.39
CA GLU A 147 -2.36 7.82 -28.18
C GLU A 147 -2.42 8.08 -26.67
N VAL A 148 -1.28 7.89 -26.03
CA VAL A 148 -1.07 8.29 -24.67
C VAL A 148 -1.03 9.81 -24.65
N THR A 149 -2.21 10.45 -24.64
CA THR A 149 -2.28 11.77 -24.04
C THR A 149 -1.84 11.53 -22.59
N ALA A 150 -0.63 11.98 -22.30
CA ALA A 150 -0.02 11.88 -20.98
C ALA A 150 -0.81 12.73 -19.98
N ARG A 151 -2.00 12.28 -19.63
CA ARG A 151 -2.51 12.54 -18.30
C ARG A 151 -1.69 11.63 -17.38
N PRO A 152 -1.03 12.18 -16.35
CA PRO A 152 -0.37 11.34 -15.37
C PRO A 152 -1.43 10.34 -14.94
N LEU A 153 -1.21 9.07 -15.27
CA LEU A 153 -1.96 7.96 -14.71
C LEU A 153 -1.93 8.22 -13.21
N HIS A 154 -3.08 8.57 -12.62
CA HIS A 154 -3.23 8.47 -11.20
C HIS A 154 -2.79 7.06 -10.89
N HIS A 155 -1.59 6.92 -10.35
CA HIS A 155 -1.03 5.65 -9.95
C HIS A 155 -2.09 4.97 -9.09
N HIS A 156 -2.84 4.02 -9.66
CA HIS A 156 -3.63 3.13 -8.83
C HIS A 156 -2.59 2.46 -7.94
N PRO A 157 -2.62 2.72 -6.65
CA PRO A 157 -1.55 2.31 -5.77
C PRO A 157 -1.41 0.79 -5.88
N ARG A 158 -0.22 0.34 -6.27
CA ARG A 158 0.09 -1.09 -6.33
C ARG A 158 -0.25 -1.72 -5.00
N LEU A 159 -1.20 -2.63 -4.99
CA LEU A 159 -1.52 -3.42 -3.79
C LEU A 159 -0.51 -4.56 -3.69
N ARG A 160 0.13 -4.65 -2.54
CA ARG A 160 1.11 -5.67 -2.19
C ARG A 160 0.52 -6.58 -1.12
N PRO A 161 0.12 -7.81 -1.45
CA PRO A 161 -0.29 -8.78 -0.45
C PRO A 161 0.81 -9.01 0.58
N ALA A 162 0.41 -9.06 1.84
CA ALA A 162 1.28 -9.32 2.96
C ALA A 162 0.56 -10.18 4.01
N LYS A 163 1.36 -10.87 4.83
CA LYS A 163 0.91 -11.75 5.88
C LYS A 163 1.51 -11.34 7.21
N VAL A 164 0.72 -11.36 8.26
CA VAL A 164 1.17 -11.13 9.63
C VAL A 164 2.10 -12.25 10.06
N VAL A 165 3.27 -11.89 10.56
CA VAL A 165 4.28 -12.84 11.07
C VAL A 165 4.57 -12.65 12.55
N GLU A 166 4.19 -11.50 13.12
CA GLU A 166 4.39 -11.23 14.54
C GLU A 166 3.34 -10.24 15.02
N VAL A 167 2.84 -10.43 16.23
CA VAL A 167 1.91 -9.54 16.92
C VAL A 167 2.37 -9.38 18.36
N LEU A 168 2.58 -8.13 18.79
CA LEU A 168 3.01 -7.77 20.14
C LEU A 168 2.06 -6.74 20.75
N GLU A 169 1.74 -6.87 22.01
CA GLU A 169 1.14 -5.84 22.81
C GLU A 169 2.23 -4.91 23.33
N VAL A 170 2.25 -3.66 22.85
CA VAL A 170 3.26 -2.66 23.23
C VAL A 170 2.77 -1.85 24.43
N SER A 171 1.47 -1.55 24.46
CA SER A 171 0.76 -0.99 25.61
C SER A 171 -0.70 -1.42 25.52
N PRO A 172 -1.53 -1.16 26.56
CA PRO A 172 -2.94 -1.55 26.54
C PRO A 172 -3.74 -1.04 25.33
N ARG A 173 -3.27 0.02 24.69
CA ARG A 173 -3.92 0.64 23.53
C ARG A 173 -3.02 0.72 22.28
N LEU A 174 -1.90 0.01 22.27
CA LEU A 174 -0.99 0.00 21.13
C LEU A 174 -0.55 -1.42 20.81
N ARG A 175 -0.86 -1.88 19.61
CA ARG A 175 -0.45 -3.20 19.14
C ARG A 175 0.55 -3.07 18.00
N ARG A 176 1.68 -3.77 18.14
CA ARG A 176 2.67 -3.88 17.07
C ARG A 176 2.37 -5.07 16.21
N ILE A 177 2.32 -4.84 14.89
CA ILE A 177 2.07 -5.87 13.89
C ILE A 177 3.22 -5.85 12.89
N VAL A 178 3.87 -7.01 12.73
CA VAL A 178 4.90 -7.19 11.72
C VAL A 178 4.34 -8.05 10.59
N VAL A 179 4.50 -7.57 9.38
CA VAL A 179 4.04 -8.26 8.18
C VAL A 179 5.20 -8.57 7.24
N THR A 180 5.05 -9.60 6.44
CA THR A 180 5.95 -9.96 5.35
C THR A 180 5.17 -10.35 4.10
N GLY A 181 5.82 -10.33 2.96
CA GLY A 181 5.23 -10.78 1.69
C GLY A 181 6.26 -10.81 0.57
N VAL A 182 6.11 -11.75 -0.34
CA VAL A 182 6.97 -11.81 -1.54
C VAL A 182 6.84 -10.52 -2.35
N SER A 183 5.64 -9.94 -2.40
CA SER A 183 5.35 -8.68 -3.09
C SER A 183 6.06 -7.44 -2.51
N LEU A 184 6.74 -7.60 -1.36
CA LEU A 184 7.53 -6.53 -0.74
C LEU A 184 9.00 -6.54 -1.19
N PHE A 185 9.41 -7.47 -2.08
CA PHE A 185 10.81 -7.60 -2.53
C PHE A 185 11.36 -6.31 -3.19
N ASP A 186 10.50 -5.54 -3.83
CA ASP A 186 10.80 -4.28 -4.51
C ASP A 186 10.16 -3.08 -3.80
N PHE A 187 9.82 -3.23 -2.52
CA PHE A 187 9.33 -2.09 -1.74
C PHE A 187 10.48 -1.08 -1.59
N PRO A 188 10.27 0.18 -2.02
CA PRO A 188 11.36 1.14 -2.05
C PRO A 188 11.84 1.46 -0.63
N GLU A 189 13.13 1.72 -0.49
CA GLU A 189 13.71 2.19 0.75
C GLU A 189 13.04 3.50 1.15
N GLY A 190 12.44 3.52 2.33
CA GLY A 190 11.53 4.57 2.74
C GLY A 190 12.26 5.77 3.37
N LYS A 191 11.70 6.96 3.19
CA LYS A 191 12.00 8.12 4.03
C LYS A 191 11.40 7.91 5.42
N PRO A 192 12.01 8.43 6.50
CA PRO A 192 11.38 8.37 7.82
C PRO A 192 10.00 9.03 7.80
N GLY A 193 9.06 8.53 8.58
CA GLY A 193 7.68 9.02 8.56
C GLY A 193 6.86 8.66 7.31
N HIS A 194 7.37 7.78 6.42
CA HIS A 194 6.57 7.19 5.35
C HIS A 194 5.37 6.44 5.92
N TRP A 195 4.28 6.46 5.18
CA TRP A 195 3.07 5.71 5.49
C TRP A 195 2.58 4.91 4.29
N VAL A 196 1.81 3.91 4.57
CA VAL A 196 1.12 3.09 3.58
C VAL A 196 -0.36 3.02 3.90
N LYS A 197 -1.16 2.65 2.92
CA LYS A 197 -2.55 2.29 3.13
C LYS A 197 -2.64 0.77 3.28
N LEU A 198 -3.13 0.31 4.41
CA LEU A 198 -3.42 -1.10 4.68
C LEU A 198 -4.86 -1.39 4.32
N PHE A 199 -5.10 -2.50 3.65
CA PHE A 199 -6.42 -2.97 3.25
C PHE A 199 -6.66 -4.36 3.84
N LEU A 200 -7.76 -4.53 4.55
CA LEU A 200 -8.21 -5.85 4.98
C LEU A 200 -8.80 -6.61 3.79
N GLU A 201 -8.65 -7.93 3.80
CA GLU A 201 -9.36 -8.77 2.84
C GLU A 201 -10.87 -8.60 3.06
N ALA A 202 -11.57 -8.25 1.99
CA ALA A 202 -13.01 -8.11 2.07
C ALA A 202 -13.67 -9.49 2.08
N SER A 203 -14.52 -9.76 3.06
CA SER A 203 -15.47 -10.86 2.98
C SER A 203 -16.64 -10.42 2.10
N ASN A 204 -16.90 -11.16 1.00
CA ASN A 204 -18.03 -10.99 0.09
C ASN A 204 -18.15 -9.59 -0.55
N ASP A 205 -17.76 -9.41 -1.79
CA ASP A 205 -17.99 -8.24 -2.68
C ASP A 205 -17.96 -6.82 -2.08
N ALA A 206 -17.61 -6.69 -0.79
CA ALA A 206 -17.48 -5.42 -0.12
C ALA A 206 -16.22 -4.68 -0.58
N VAL A 207 -16.31 -3.36 -0.70
CA VAL A 207 -15.14 -2.52 -0.98
C VAL A 207 -14.13 -2.69 0.15
N PRO A 208 -12.87 -3.06 -0.14
CA PRO A 208 -11.86 -3.25 0.90
C PRO A 208 -11.69 -2.00 1.75
N VAL A 209 -11.81 -2.15 3.05
CA VAL A 209 -11.58 -1.05 3.99
C VAL A 209 -10.09 -0.77 4.06
N GLY A 210 -9.68 0.41 3.62
CA GLY A 210 -8.26 0.82 3.64
C GLY A 210 -8.02 1.98 4.59
N ARG A 211 -6.97 1.89 5.44
CA ARG A 211 -6.56 2.96 6.37
C ARG A 211 -5.06 3.23 6.26
N ALA A 212 -4.70 4.50 6.48
CA ALA A 212 -3.31 4.94 6.47
C ALA A 212 -2.61 4.55 7.78
N TYR A 213 -1.40 4.00 7.67
CA TYR A 213 -0.54 3.67 8.80
C TYR A 213 0.90 4.05 8.52
N SER A 214 1.53 4.73 9.46
CA SER A 214 2.95 5.05 9.40
C SER A 214 3.79 3.79 9.51
N ILE A 215 4.82 3.68 8.68
CA ILE A 215 5.80 2.61 8.78
C ILE A 215 6.74 2.93 9.94
N ARG A 216 6.69 2.11 11.00
CA ARG A 216 7.62 2.23 12.13
C ARG A 216 9.02 1.77 11.77
N ALA A 217 9.13 0.64 11.08
CA ALA A 217 10.39 0.09 10.61
C ALA A 217 10.18 -0.73 9.33
N TRP A 218 11.19 -0.71 8.47
CA TRP A 218 11.29 -1.54 7.28
C TRP A 218 12.63 -2.25 7.23
N ASP A 219 12.59 -3.58 7.25
CA ASP A 219 13.75 -4.46 7.06
C ASP A 219 13.65 -5.07 5.65
N ALA A 220 14.44 -4.52 4.74
CA ALA A 220 14.44 -4.93 3.33
C ALA A 220 15.03 -6.34 3.14
N GLU A 221 16.00 -6.75 3.95
CA GLU A 221 16.63 -8.06 3.86
C GLU A 221 15.65 -9.16 4.23
N ARG A 222 14.93 -8.97 5.34
CA ARG A 222 13.93 -9.92 5.83
C ARG A 222 12.55 -9.67 5.22
N ARG A 223 12.38 -8.60 4.45
CA ARG A 223 11.09 -8.14 3.90
C ARG A 223 10.01 -8.02 4.98
N ARG A 224 10.40 -7.47 6.13
CA ARG A 224 9.51 -7.26 7.28
C ARG A 224 9.17 -5.79 7.43
N MET A 225 7.89 -5.50 7.48
CA MET A 225 7.36 -4.15 7.71
C MET A 225 6.62 -4.13 9.03
N THR A 226 6.94 -3.15 9.88
CA THR A 226 6.40 -3.03 11.23
C THR A 226 5.47 -1.84 11.33
N PHE A 227 4.33 -2.04 11.96
CA PHE A 227 3.33 -1.02 12.26
C PHE A 227 3.01 -1.02 13.74
N ASP A 228 2.88 0.17 14.34
CA ASP A 228 2.30 0.33 15.67
C ASP A 228 0.88 0.90 15.47
N MET A 229 -0.11 0.13 15.84
CA MET A 229 -1.53 0.41 15.57
C MET A 229 -2.27 0.77 16.86
N ALA A 230 -2.75 2.01 16.93
CA ALA A 230 -3.53 2.49 18.06
C ALA A 230 -4.91 1.81 18.09
N LEU A 231 -5.28 1.33 19.28
CA LEU A 231 -6.56 0.68 19.54
C LEU A 231 -7.53 1.67 20.18
N HIS A 232 -8.50 2.15 19.40
CA HIS A 232 -9.47 3.14 19.84
C HIS A 232 -10.92 2.60 19.92
N GLY A 233 -11.09 1.27 19.80
CA GLY A 233 -12.38 0.58 19.96
C GLY A 233 -13.37 0.76 18.81
N GLY A 234 -13.15 1.71 17.90
CA GLY A 234 -14.02 1.99 16.76
C GLY A 234 -13.37 1.67 15.42
N GLY A 235 -14.20 1.30 14.46
CA GLY A 235 -13.78 1.06 13.09
C GLY A 235 -13.13 -0.31 12.84
N PRO A 236 -13.27 -0.83 11.61
CA PRO A 236 -12.90 -2.21 11.29
C PRO A 236 -11.40 -2.48 11.41
N MET A 237 -10.53 -1.50 11.10
CA MET A 237 -9.08 -1.69 11.18
C MET A 237 -8.59 -1.76 12.64
N SER A 238 -9.15 -0.94 13.55
CA SER A 238 -8.83 -1.02 14.98
C SER A 238 -9.31 -2.33 15.59
N GLN A 239 -10.51 -2.79 15.20
CA GLN A 239 -11.04 -4.09 15.63
C GLN A 239 -10.19 -5.25 15.11
N TRP A 240 -9.78 -5.19 13.84
CA TRP A 240 -8.87 -6.19 13.27
C TRP A 240 -7.53 -6.19 14.02
N ALA A 241 -6.92 -5.04 14.25
CA ALA A 241 -5.64 -4.94 14.96
C ALA A 241 -5.72 -5.51 16.38
N ALA A 242 -6.84 -5.29 17.09
CA ALA A 242 -7.07 -5.84 18.41
C ALA A 242 -7.12 -7.38 18.43
N ASN A 243 -7.56 -8.01 17.35
CA ASN A 243 -7.75 -9.44 17.23
C ASN A 243 -6.74 -10.11 16.29
N ALA A 244 -5.82 -9.36 15.71
CA ALA A 244 -4.85 -9.84 14.72
C ALA A 244 -4.04 -11.01 15.22
N ARG A 245 -3.82 -11.99 14.34
CA ARG A 245 -3.06 -13.21 14.61
C ARG A 245 -2.00 -13.43 13.54
N VAL A 246 -0.95 -14.15 13.91
CA VAL A 246 0.02 -14.64 12.94
C VAL A 246 -0.70 -15.49 11.89
N GLY A 247 -0.46 -15.18 10.63
CA GLY A 247 -1.14 -15.80 9.50
C GLY A 247 -2.20 -14.93 8.83
N ASP A 248 -2.73 -13.92 9.51
CA ASP A 248 -3.72 -13.00 8.92
C ASP A 248 -3.15 -12.29 7.69
N ARG A 249 -4.03 -12.02 6.74
CA ARG A 249 -3.66 -11.42 5.46
C ARG A 249 -4.19 -9.99 5.36
N LEU A 250 -3.42 -9.17 4.66
CA LEU A 250 -3.78 -7.80 4.30
C LEU A 250 -3.06 -7.40 3.01
N SER A 251 -3.47 -6.29 2.42
CA SER A 251 -2.77 -5.71 1.27
C SER A 251 -2.24 -4.32 1.60
N ILE A 252 -1.07 -3.99 1.08
CA ILE A 252 -0.33 -2.75 1.34
C ILE A 252 -0.25 -1.92 0.06
N SER A 253 -0.54 -0.64 0.16
CA SER A 253 -0.38 0.32 -0.93
C SER A 253 0.45 1.53 -0.48
N GLY A 254 1.50 1.80 -1.18
CA GLY A 254 2.44 2.88 -0.89
C GLY A 254 3.88 2.53 -1.29
N PRO A 255 4.89 3.23 -0.74
CA PRO A 255 4.81 4.25 0.33
C PRO A 255 4.31 5.61 -0.15
N ARG A 256 3.95 6.47 0.80
CA ARG A 256 3.55 7.86 0.60
C ARG A 256 4.14 8.76 1.67
N GLY A 257 4.15 10.06 1.41
CA GLY A 257 4.64 11.07 2.36
C GLY A 257 6.13 10.92 2.68
N GLY A 258 6.46 11.03 3.94
CA GLY A 258 7.81 10.97 4.46
C GLY A 258 8.30 12.32 4.93
N PHE A 259 9.19 12.32 5.92
CA PHE A 259 9.82 13.50 6.46
C PHE A 259 11.14 13.79 5.73
N VAL A 260 11.32 15.04 5.33
CA VAL A 260 12.55 15.54 4.72
C VAL A 260 12.82 16.91 5.29
N GLU A 261 13.98 17.08 5.92
CA GLU A 261 14.48 18.39 6.25
C GLU A 261 15.20 18.98 5.04
N ASN A 262 14.77 20.15 4.61
CA ASN A 262 15.44 20.89 3.54
C ASN A 262 15.28 22.39 3.72
N PRO A 263 16.33 23.12 4.16
CA PRO A 263 17.66 22.64 4.58
C PRO A 263 17.64 21.97 5.96
N PRO A 264 18.68 21.20 6.33
CA PRO A 264 18.80 20.64 7.67
C PRO A 264 18.86 21.75 8.73
N ARG A 265 18.11 21.57 9.83
CA ARG A 265 18.06 22.49 10.97
C ARG A 265 18.88 21.95 12.14
N SER A 266 19.31 22.81 13.06
CA SER A 266 20.10 22.40 14.22
C SER A 266 19.28 21.54 15.22
N TRP A 267 17.99 21.76 15.29
CA TRP A 267 17.08 21.05 16.18
C TRP A 267 15.73 20.76 15.52
N LEU A 268 15.00 19.79 16.07
CA LEU A 268 13.67 19.39 15.60
C LEU A 268 12.66 19.33 16.75
N LEU A 269 11.48 19.87 16.49
CA LEU A 269 10.26 19.60 17.24
C LEU A 269 9.51 18.43 16.60
N LEU A 270 9.29 17.36 17.37
CA LEU A 270 8.44 16.23 16.97
C LEU A 270 7.25 16.19 17.91
N ALA A 271 6.04 16.25 17.39
CA ALA A 271 4.86 16.30 18.24
C ALA A 271 3.69 15.47 17.67
N GLY A 272 2.96 14.77 18.53
CA GLY A 272 1.78 14.03 18.13
C GLY A 272 1.13 13.23 19.25
N ASP A 273 0.03 12.61 18.89
CA ASP A 273 -0.67 11.67 19.75
C ASP A 273 -0.26 10.20 19.48
N GLU A 274 -0.92 9.23 20.07
CA GLU A 274 -0.63 7.81 19.92
C GLU A 274 -0.63 7.34 18.46
N SER A 275 -1.37 8.00 17.56
CA SER A 275 -1.39 7.66 16.13
C SER A 275 -0.09 8.06 15.41
N ALA A 276 0.65 9.01 15.96
CA ALA A 276 1.90 9.54 15.41
C ALA A 276 3.15 8.81 15.92
N LEU A 277 3.04 7.98 16.97
CA LEU A 277 4.18 7.32 17.63
C LEU A 277 5.12 6.59 16.66
N ALA A 278 4.57 5.79 15.75
CA ALA A 278 5.35 5.04 14.77
C ALA A 278 6.20 5.96 13.88
N ALA A 279 5.62 7.07 13.41
CA ALA A 279 6.32 8.04 12.58
C ALA A 279 7.39 8.81 13.37
N ILE A 280 7.08 9.25 14.58
CA ILE A 280 8.03 9.94 15.47
C ILE A 280 9.26 9.05 15.71
N GLN A 281 9.04 7.77 16.06
CA GLN A 281 10.15 6.82 16.27
C GLN A 281 10.96 6.58 15.00
N ALA A 282 10.30 6.47 13.83
CA ALA A 282 10.99 6.30 12.56
C ALA A 282 11.84 7.53 12.18
N ILE A 283 11.33 8.75 12.45
CA ILE A 283 12.07 10.00 12.22
C ILE A 283 13.27 10.07 13.19
N MET A 284 13.05 9.82 14.47
CA MET A 284 14.13 9.80 15.46
C MET A 284 15.24 8.82 15.09
N ALA A 285 14.88 7.61 14.66
CA ALA A 285 15.85 6.56 14.30
C ALA A 285 16.76 6.94 13.11
N LYS A 286 16.30 7.81 12.22
CA LYS A 286 17.04 8.26 11.02
C LYS A 286 17.69 9.64 11.19
N THR A 287 17.37 10.33 12.27
CA THR A 287 18.01 11.61 12.60
C THR A 287 19.40 11.39 13.21
N THR A 288 20.36 12.24 12.86
CA THR A 288 21.75 12.13 13.37
C THR A 288 21.79 12.21 14.90
N PRO A 289 22.71 11.51 15.58
CA PRO A 289 22.77 11.47 17.06
C PRO A 289 22.96 12.86 17.69
N GLU A 290 23.63 13.77 17.00
CA GLU A 290 23.97 15.12 17.46
C GLU A 290 22.78 16.08 17.42
N LYS A 291 21.76 15.75 16.64
CA LYS A 291 20.57 16.58 16.48
C LYS A 291 19.80 16.68 17.80
N GLU A 292 19.57 17.92 18.24
CA GLU A 292 18.71 18.19 19.39
C GLU A 292 17.24 17.93 19.02
N LEU A 293 16.52 17.13 19.84
CA LEU A 293 15.14 16.76 19.62
C LEU A 293 14.27 17.16 20.82
N HIS A 294 13.22 17.91 20.53
CA HIS A 294 12.13 18.20 21.48
C HIS A 294 10.91 17.39 21.07
N VAL A 295 10.60 16.35 21.83
CA VAL A 295 9.55 15.41 21.49
C VAL A 295 8.40 15.54 22.47
N PHE A 296 7.20 15.82 21.96
CA PHE A 296 5.96 15.93 22.74
C PHE A 296 4.97 14.86 22.27
N ILE A 297 4.57 14.00 23.18
CA ILE A 297 3.66 12.89 22.88
C ILE A 297 2.49 12.94 23.84
N GLU A 298 1.29 13.01 23.27
CA GLU A 298 0.07 12.96 24.05
C GLU A 298 -0.54 11.55 23.96
N VAL A 299 -0.79 10.94 25.12
CA VAL A 299 -1.47 9.64 25.26
C VAL A 299 -2.62 9.73 26.26
N GLY A 300 -3.45 8.72 26.32
CA GLY A 300 -4.60 8.73 27.21
C GLY A 300 -4.23 8.69 28.69
N ARG A 301 -3.21 7.90 29.07
CA ARG A 301 -2.78 7.70 30.46
C ARG A 301 -1.34 7.20 30.53
N GLU A 302 -0.76 7.22 31.73
CA GLU A 302 0.62 6.82 32.00
C GLU A 302 0.95 5.38 31.56
N SER A 303 0.01 4.45 31.70
CA SER A 303 0.18 3.07 31.26
C SER A 303 0.33 2.89 29.74
N GLU A 304 0.15 3.94 28.97
CA GLU A 304 0.31 3.97 27.51
C GLU A 304 1.69 4.49 27.08
N ILE A 305 2.54 4.89 28.04
CA ILE A 305 3.94 5.22 27.78
C ILE A 305 4.64 3.99 27.20
N ILE A 306 5.37 4.22 26.14
CA ILE A 306 6.22 3.20 25.51
C ILE A 306 7.69 3.58 25.62
N GLU A 307 8.56 2.57 25.61
CA GLU A 307 9.99 2.79 25.63
C GLU A 307 10.47 3.42 24.31
N PHE A 308 11.26 4.49 24.44
CA PHE A 308 11.98 5.12 23.35
C PHE A 308 13.46 4.83 23.48
N PRO A 309 14.18 4.59 22.38
CA PRO A 309 15.63 4.48 22.42
C PRO A 309 16.25 5.73 23.08
N ALA A 310 17.07 5.52 24.10
CA ALA A 310 17.75 6.61 24.77
C ALA A 310 18.64 7.37 23.78
N ARG A 311 18.47 8.69 23.73
CA ARG A 311 19.29 9.60 22.91
C ARG A 311 19.75 10.77 23.78
N PRO A 312 21.06 11.05 23.85
CA PRO A 312 21.58 12.09 24.73
C PRO A 312 20.98 13.48 24.47
N ASN A 313 20.66 13.79 23.19
CA ASN A 313 20.17 15.10 22.76
C ASN A 313 18.65 15.09 22.50
N ALA A 314 17.90 14.16 23.08
CA ALA A 314 16.45 14.13 22.93
C ALA A 314 15.76 14.32 24.28
N VAL A 315 14.89 15.30 24.36
CA VAL A 315 13.99 15.53 25.49
C VAL A 315 12.60 15.02 25.09
N VAL A 316 12.16 13.89 25.65
CA VAL A 316 10.85 13.32 25.41
C VAL A 316 9.92 13.67 26.57
N ARG A 317 8.81 14.34 26.25
CA ARG A 317 7.77 14.72 27.21
C ARG A 317 6.48 13.98 26.90
N TRP A 318 6.06 13.16 27.85
CA TRP A 318 4.78 12.49 27.82
C TRP A 318 3.70 13.34 28.47
N LEU A 319 2.59 13.48 27.81
CA LEU A 319 1.45 14.29 28.22
C LEU A 319 0.22 13.40 28.28
N PHE A 320 -0.61 13.61 29.30
CA PHE A 320 -1.78 12.77 29.51
C PHE A 320 -3.06 13.58 29.28
N ARG A 321 -3.99 13.01 28.52
CA ARG A 321 -5.30 13.61 28.33
C ARG A 321 -6.08 13.54 29.63
N ASP A 322 -6.57 14.69 30.10
CA ASP A 322 -7.45 14.70 31.28
C ASP A 322 -8.72 13.90 31.01
N ALA A 323 -8.98 12.92 31.87
CA ALA A 323 -10.15 12.04 31.77
C ALA A 323 -11.52 12.80 31.84
N GLY A 324 -11.51 14.05 32.32
CA GLY A 324 -12.68 14.90 32.41
C GLY A 324 -12.90 15.85 31.22
N ASN A 325 -11.93 16.01 30.31
CA ASN A 325 -12.02 17.01 29.26
C ASN A 325 -11.57 16.47 27.89
N LEU A 326 -12.08 15.31 27.52
CA LEU A 326 -11.79 14.66 26.23
C LEU A 326 -12.18 15.52 25.02
N GLU A 327 -13.04 16.52 25.21
CA GLU A 327 -13.54 17.35 24.12
C GLU A 327 -12.64 18.51 23.74
N THR A 328 -11.78 18.97 24.65
CA THR A 328 -10.94 20.17 24.45
C THR A 328 -9.48 19.97 24.78
N SER A 329 -8.97 18.71 24.76
CA SER A 329 -7.56 18.47 25.09
C SER A 329 -6.66 19.31 24.20
N SER A 330 -6.11 20.36 24.78
CA SER A 330 -5.06 21.21 24.23
C SER A 330 -3.73 20.93 24.91
N THR A 331 -3.65 19.84 25.68
CA THR A 331 -2.51 19.51 26.54
C THR A 331 -1.18 19.58 25.80
N ILE A 332 -1.12 18.94 24.61
CA ILE A 332 0.09 18.99 23.80
C ILE A 332 0.37 20.39 23.23
N TYR A 333 -0.68 21.13 22.84
CA TYR A 333 -0.53 22.51 22.35
C TYR A 333 -0.03 23.42 23.47
N ASP A 334 -0.63 23.35 24.67
CA ASP A 334 -0.24 24.18 25.81
C ASP A 334 1.18 23.85 26.29
N ALA A 335 1.58 22.59 26.27
CA ALA A 335 2.94 22.15 26.59
C ALA A 335 3.98 22.71 25.60
N ILE A 336 3.67 22.68 24.31
CA ILE A 336 4.56 23.26 23.27
C ILE A 336 4.63 24.79 23.44
N ARG A 337 3.48 25.43 23.65
CA ARG A 337 3.40 26.87 23.80
C ARG A 337 4.20 27.39 25.00
N SER A 338 4.17 26.69 26.12
CA SER A 338 4.87 27.06 27.35
C SER A 338 6.34 26.61 27.39
N SER A 339 6.78 25.77 26.45
CA SER A 339 8.14 25.23 26.46
C SER A 339 9.17 26.23 26.01
N PRO A 340 10.34 26.31 26.70
CA PRO A 340 11.49 27.01 26.20
C PRO A 340 12.10 26.22 25.04
N LEU A 341 11.76 26.61 23.81
CA LEU A 341 12.40 26.08 22.60
C LEU A 341 13.63 26.93 22.25
N PRO A 342 14.64 26.34 21.57
CA PRO A 342 15.82 27.13 21.15
C PRO A 342 15.43 28.31 20.27
N ASN A 343 16.16 29.43 20.45
CA ASN A 343 15.93 30.68 19.69
C ASN A 343 16.36 30.60 18.22
N GLN A 344 17.13 29.57 17.86
CA GLN A 344 17.54 29.33 16.48
C GLN A 344 16.41 28.71 15.68
N SER A 345 16.41 28.93 14.37
CA SER A 345 15.40 28.32 13.52
C SER A 345 15.50 26.79 13.54
N GLY A 346 14.44 26.14 14.00
CA GLY A 346 14.30 24.69 14.02
C GLY A 346 13.40 24.16 12.91
N GLY A 347 13.40 22.85 12.74
CA GLY A 347 12.38 22.15 11.96
C GLY A 347 11.28 21.63 12.88
N ALA A 348 10.11 21.39 12.32
CA ALA A 348 9.00 20.78 13.06
C ALA A 348 8.26 19.73 12.23
N TRP A 349 7.94 18.62 12.87
CA TRP A 349 7.02 17.61 12.34
C TRP A 349 5.92 17.34 13.37
N VAL A 350 4.67 17.54 12.96
CA VAL A 350 3.51 17.46 13.85
C VAL A 350 2.43 16.62 13.20
N ALA A 351 1.92 15.58 13.89
CA ALA A 351 0.80 14.80 13.39
C ALA A 351 -0.11 14.30 14.51
N GLY A 352 -1.37 14.02 14.17
CA GLY A 352 -2.38 13.54 15.11
C GLY A 352 -3.76 14.10 14.81
N GLU A 353 -4.52 14.49 15.85
CA GLU A 353 -5.84 15.11 15.68
C GLU A 353 -5.75 16.42 14.89
N SER A 354 -6.54 16.53 13.82
CA SER A 354 -6.45 17.62 12.84
C SER A 354 -6.61 19.03 13.43
N GLY A 355 -7.52 19.20 14.39
CA GLY A 355 -7.76 20.48 15.05
C GLY A 355 -6.57 20.92 15.90
N VAL A 356 -5.98 19.98 16.64
CA VAL A 356 -4.79 20.22 17.48
C VAL A 356 -3.57 20.50 16.60
N VAL A 357 -3.37 19.72 15.57
CA VAL A 357 -2.27 19.92 14.58
C VAL A 357 -2.33 21.32 13.95
N LYS A 358 -3.53 21.78 13.55
CA LYS A 358 -3.73 23.15 13.02
C LYS A 358 -3.33 24.23 14.02
N LYS A 359 -3.73 24.09 15.29
CA LYS A 359 -3.39 25.06 16.36
C LYS A 359 -1.88 25.11 16.58
N ILE A 360 -1.20 23.96 16.68
CA ILE A 360 0.25 23.87 16.83
C ILE A 360 0.96 24.51 15.63
N ARG A 361 0.57 24.16 14.41
CA ARG A 361 1.14 24.75 13.19
C ARG A 361 0.99 26.27 13.16
N GLN A 362 -0.19 26.76 13.51
CA GLN A 362 -0.47 28.20 13.54
C GLN A 362 0.41 28.92 14.58
N HIS A 363 0.59 28.35 15.77
CA HIS A 363 1.46 28.87 16.82
C HIS A 363 2.93 28.92 16.34
N LEU A 364 3.45 27.82 15.76
CA LEU A 364 4.82 27.77 15.26
C LEU A 364 5.09 28.83 14.19
N LEU A 365 4.17 29.02 13.25
CA LEU A 365 4.33 29.98 12.16
C LEU A 365 4.16 31.44 12.62
N ARG A 366 3.14 31.74 13.44
CA ARG A 366 2.75 33.11 13.76
C ARG A 366 3.41 33.67 15.02
N GLU A 367 3.66 32.83 16.01
CA GLU A 367 4.13 33.26 17.33
C GLU A 367 5.60 32.87 17.55
N ARG A 368 6.08 31.77 16.94
CA ARG A 368 7.46 31.28 17.08
C ARG A 368 8.36 31.62 15.89
N GLY A 369 7.81 32.16 14.79
CA GLY A 369 8.58 32.62 13.64
C GLY A 369 9.18 31.50 12.77
N PHE A 370 8.63 30.28 12.81
CA PHE A 370 9.06 29.22 11.89
C PHE A 370 8.70 29.57 10.45
N ASN A 371 9.57 29.21 9.50
CA ASN A 371 9.19 29.29 8.09
C ASN A 371 8.21 28.19 7.75
N PRO A 372 7.24 28.44 6.83
CA PRO A 372 6.28 27.42 6.42
C PRO A 372 6.90 26.12 5.90
N GLU A 373 8.05 26.21 5.23
CA GLU A 373 8.81 25.09 4.68
C GLU A 373 9.48 24.21 5.75
N ASP A 374 9.70 24.77 6.95
CA ASP A 374 10.30 24.06 8.08
C ASP A 374 9.26 23.33 8.93
N VAL A 375 7.96 23.51 8.68
CA VAL A 375 6.88 22.94 9.47
C VAL A 375 6.07 21.97 8.62
N GLN A 376 6.30 20.68 8.81
CA GLN A 376 5.45 19.62 8.27
C GLN A 376 4.37 19.25 9.29
N ALA A 377 3.11 19.40 8.92
CA ALA A 377 1.99 19.17 9.81
C ALA A 377 0.90 18.36 9.08
N ALA A 378 0.45 17.26 9.65
CA ALA A 378 -0.53 16.35 9.03
C ALA A 378 -1.62 15.93 10.01
N GLY A 379 -2.88 16.15 9.67
CA GLY A 379 -4.02 15.58 10.39
C GLY A 379 -4.17 14.09 10.06
N PHE A 380 -3.94 13.22 11.02
CA PHE A 380 -4.09 11.78 10.82
C PHE A 380 -5.53 11.33 11.04
N TRP A 381 -6.21 12.00 11.92
CA TRP A 381 -7.63 11.75 12.21
C TRP A 381 -8.31 13.05 12.65
N LYS A 382 -9.63 13.04 12.69
CA LYS A 382 -10.42 14.15 13.19
C LYS A 382 -11.57 13.63 14.03
N ARG A 383 -11.76 14.24 15.17
CA ARG A 383 -12.82 13.85 16.11
C ARG A 383 -14.19 13.93 15.43
N GLY A 384 -14.97 12.85 15.58
CA GLY A 384 -16.31 12.75 14.99
C GLY A 384 -16.35 12.46 13.48
N GLU A 385 -15.21 12.39 12.79
CA GLU A 385 -15.15 12.03 11.37
C GLU A 385 -14.59 10.63 11.16
N VAL A 386 -15.36 9.78 10.49
CA VAL A 386 -14.91 8.46 10.03
C VAL A 386 -14.20 8.61 8.69
N ASP A 387 -13.06 7.93 8.52
CA ASP A 387 -12.24 7.97 7.29
C ASP A 387 -11.76 9.38 6.90
N PHE A 388 -11.40 10.17 7.91
CA PHE A 388 -10.90 11.53 7.71
C PHE A 388 -9.74 11.55 6.71
N LYS A 389 -9.75 12.53 5.82
CA LYS A 389 -8.67 12.79 4.86
C LYS A 389 -8.23 14.22 5.02
N ASP A 390 -6.97 14.42 5.38
CA ASP A 390 -6.38 15.75 5.38
C ASP A 390 -6.12 16.21 3.94
N LEU A 391 -6.96 17.11 3.45
CA LEU A 391 -6.81 17.71 2.11
C LEU A 391 -5.79 18.86 2.10
N ALA A 392 -5.26 19.24 3.27
CA ALA A 392 -4.33 20.36 3.41
C ALA A 392 -2.85 19.96 3.22
N VAL A 393 -2.58 18.67 3.00
CA VAL A 393 -1.25 18.12 2.74
C VAL A 393 -1.24 17.58 1.32
N GLY A 394 -1.16 18.50 0.37
CA GLY A 394 -0.94 18.25 -1.05
C GLY A 394 0.26 19.05 -1.50
#